data_b20c9a853e4ddaaac09c091501280812
#
_entry.id   b20c9a853e4ddaaac09c091501280812
#
_cell.length_a   1.000
_cell.length_b   1.000
_cell.length_c   1.000
_cell.angle_alpha   90.00
_cell.angle_beta   90.00
_cell.angle_gamma   90.00
#
_symmetry.space_group_name_H-M   'P 1'
#
loop_
_entity.id
_entity.type
_entity.pdbx_description
1 polymer ?
#
loop_
_entity_poly.entity_id
_entity_poly.type
_entity_poly.pdbx_seq_one_letter_code
_entity_poly.pdbx_strand_id
1 'polypeptide(L)'
;MHYLEQWNYCPKCGSKQFVVHDFKSKHCEACGFTYYFNAAAAVIAIIENEKGEMLVARRGEEPAKGTLDFIGGFVDPGEGFEEAVVREIEEETGWRGLTPGPWTPPAPLRGEKWREGSSYSQDGDGEERSNLKVLFSLPNTYLYSGLTIHSCDCFFHVLIPSDAKLKANDDVAACWWEKPENIKVEDFGLHSARIGLQRFLELKKKGKV
;
A
#
# COMPACT_ATOMS: atom_id res chain seq x y z
N MET A 1 -25.14 6.24 5.56
CA MET A 1 -24.80 4.80 5.56
C MET A 1 -23.69 4.60 6.58
N HIS A 2 -23.83 3.60 7.48
CA HIS A 2 -22.83 3.32 8.51
C HIS A 2 -21.78 2.36 7.94
N TYR A 3 -20.47 2.57 8.23
CA TYR A 3 -19.37 1.73 7.70
C TYR A 3 -19.54 0.23 8.01
N LEU A 4 -20.17 -0.11 9.11
CA LEU A 4 -20.44 -1.49 9.53
C LEU A 4 -21.92 -1.89 9.33
N GLU A 5 -22.65 -1.25 8.41
CA GLU A 5 -24.09 -1.52 8.21
C GLU A 5 -24.37 -2.99 7.87
N GLN A 6 -23.50 -3.59 7.05
CA GLN A 6 -23.63 -4.98 6.63
C GLN A 6 -23.21 -6.01 7.72
N TRP A 7 -22.63 -5.54 8.83
CA TRP A 7 -22.16 -6.41 9.92
C TRP A 7 -23.27 -6.62 10.93
N ASN A 8 -24.03 -7.69 10.75
CA ASN A 8 -25.22 -7.98 11.55
C ASN A 8 -24.95 -8.81 12.82
N TYR A 9 -23.73 -9.32 12.96
CA TYR A 9 -23.34 -10.19 14.07
C TYR A 9 -22.06 -9.68 14.72
N CYS A 10 -21.98 -9.83 16.05
CA CYS A 10 -20.77 -9.54 16.80
C CYS A 10 -19.63 -10.51 16.38
N PRO A 11 -18.47 -10.03 15.94
CA PRO A 11 -17.38 -10.90 15.52
C PRO A 11 -16.73 -11.68 16.68
N LYS A 12 -16.97 -11.26 17.94
CA LYS A 12 -16.44 -11.93 19.13
C LYS A 12 -17.33 -13.08 19.64
N CYS A 13 -18.65 -12.90 19.64
CA CYS A 13 -19.56 -13.88 20.26
C CYS A 13 -20.72 -14.34 19.37
N GLY A 14 -20.84 -13.84 18.14
CA GLY A 14 -21.88 -14.20 17.19
C GLY A 14 -23.30 -13.64 17.52
N SER A 15 -23.46 -12.81 18.56
CA SER A 15 -24.73 -12.22 18.91
C SER A 15 -25.26 -11.26 17.87
N LYS A 16 -26.59 -11.24 17.64
CA LYS A 16 -27.28 -10.22 16.84
C LYS A 16 -27.41 -8.86 17.54
N GLN A 17 -27.18 -8.81 18.85
CA GLN A 17 -27.21 -7.55 19.61
C GLN A 17 -25.94 -6.72 19.39
N PHE A 18 -25.58 -6.51 18.11
CA PHE A 18 -24.43 -5.75 17.68
C PHE A 18 -24.92 -4.44 17.07
N VAL A 19 -25.09 -3.45 17.94
CA VAL A 19 -25.76 -2.18 17.64
C VAL A 19 -24.79 -1.06 17.29
N VAL A 20 -25.25 -0.06 16.56
CA VAL A 20 -24.45 1.14 16.25
C VAL A 20 -24.12 1.86 17.55
N HIS A 21 -22.86 2.17 17.76
CA HIS A 21 -22.34 2.92 18.91
C HIS A 21 -22.01 4.37 18.53
N ASP A 22 -21.25 4.56 17.45
CA ASP A 22 -20.96 5.87 16.84
C ASP A 22 -20.85 5.73 15.31
N PHE A 23 -20.40 6.78 14.61
CA PHE A 23 -20.35 6.83 13.14
C PHE A 23 -19.47 5.73 12.50
N LYS A 24 -18.54 5.15 13.24
CA LYS A 24 -17.58 4.12 12.76
C LYS A 24 -17.46 2.90 13.66
N SER A 25 -18.29 2.77 14.68
CA SER A 25 -18.22 1.64 15.60
C SER A 25 -19.57 1.01 15.89
N LYS A 26 -19.54 -0.28 16.23
CA LYS A 26 -20.65 -1.04 16.79
C LYS A 26 -20.27 -1.66 18.13
N HIS A 27 -21.22 -1.69 19.04
CA HIS A 27 -21.09 -2.30 20.36
C HIS A 27 -21.99 -3.54 20.48
N CYS A 28 -21.48 -4.57 21.13
CA CYS A 28 -22.26 -5.77 21.41
C CYS A 28 -22.83 -5.72 22.82
N GLU A 29 -24.15 -5.59 22.94
CA GLU A 29 -24.86 -5.58 24.25
C GLU A 29 -24.81 -6.91 24.98
N ALA A 30 -24.54 -8.02 24.25
CA ALA A 30 -24.49 -9.35 24.87
C ALA A 30 -23.11 -9.65 25.52
N CYS A 31 -22.01 -9.15 24.99
CA CYS A 31 -20.66 -9.47 25.50
C CYS A 31 -19.76 -8.26 25.80
N GLY A 32 -20.26 -7.04 25.62
CA GLY A 32 -19.54 -5.79 25.87
C GLY A 32 -18.46 -5.45 24.84
N PHE A 33 -18.29 -6.24 23.77
CA PHE A 33 -17.27 -5.98 22.74
C PHE A 33 -17.66 -4.79 21.87
N THR A 34 -16.72 -3.87 21.66
CA THR A 34 -16.88 -2.76 20.70
C THR A 34 -15.88 -2.93 19.57
N TYR A 35 -16.37 -2.88 18.33
CA TYR A 35 -15.56 -2.92 17.13
C TYR A 35 -15.54 -1.55 16.44
N TYR A 36 -14.36 -1.04 16.18
CA TYR A 36 -14.13 0.21 15.44
C TYR A 36 -13.70 -0.11 14.02
N PHE A 37 -14.42 0.44 13.05
CA PHE A 37 -13.98 0.41 11.66
C PHE A 37 -12.78 1.32 11.47
N ASN A 38 -11.73 0.81 10.84
CA ASN A 38 -10.55 1.57 10.48
C ASN A 38 -10.27 1.37 8.99
N ALA A 39 -9.75 2.41 8.32
CA ALA A 39 -9.23 2.27 6.99
C ALA A 39 -8.00 1.35 7.02
N ALA A 40 -7.89 0.48 6.03
CA ALA A 40 -6.71 -0.36 5.87
C ALA A 40 -5.50 0.50 5.49
N ALA A 41 -4.32 0.16 6.00
CA ALA A 41 -3.07 0.77 5.57
C ALA A 41 -2.62 0.12 4.25
N ALA A 42 -2.20 0.92 3.28
CA ALA A 42 -1.68 0.45 2.00
C ALA A 42 -0.49 1.30 1.54
N VAL A 43 0.36 0.73 0.70
CA VAL A 43 1.51 1.38 0.08
C VAL A 43 1.39 1.37 -1.43
N ILE A 44 1.88 2.43 -2.06
CA ILE A 44 1.94 2.56 -3.51
C ILE A 44 3.32 3.10 -3.90
N ALA A 45 4.04 2.39 -4.75
CA ALA A 45 5.34 2.76 -5.27
C ALA A 45 5.21 3.41 -6.64
N ILE A 46 5.49 4.71 -6.73
CA ILE A 46 5.76 5.37 -8.01
C ILE A 46 7.24 5.18 -8.30
N ILE A 47 7.53 4.25 -9.19
CA ILE A 47 8.89 3.82 -9.51
C ILE A 47 9.35 4.53 -10.77
N GLU A 48 10.52 5.16 -10.71
CA GLU A 48 11.21 5.77 -11.86
C GLU A 48 12.60 5.16 -12.07
N ASN A 49 13.12 5.30 -13.28
CA ASN A 49 14.51 4.99 -13.60
C ASN A 49 15.30 6.27 -13.89
N GLU A 50 16.61 6.13 -14.10
CA GLU A 50 17.54 7.23 -14.41
C GLU A 50 17.26 7.92 -15.74
N LYS A 51 16.40 7.33 -16.62
CA LYS A 51 15.96 7.94 -17.88
C LYS A 51 14.68 8.76 -17.71
N GLY A 52 14.10 8.76 -16.48
CA GLY A 52 12.84 9.44 -16.17
C GLY A 52 11.61 8.68 -16.67
N GLU A 53 11.76 7.40 -17.03
CA GLU A 53 10.63 6.51 -17.34
C GLU A 53 10.02 6.00 -16.05
N MET A 54 8.70 5.81 -16.03
CA MET A 54 7.96 5.29 -14.90
C MET A 54 7.61 3.82 -15.11
N LEU A 55 7.73 3.01 -14.07
CA LEU A 55 7.21 1.65 -14.10
C LEU A 55 5.69 1.69 -13.97
N VAL A 56 5.00 1.16 -14.95
CA VAL A 56 3.55 0.96 -14.92
C VAL A 56 3.22 -0.52 -14.89
N ALA A 57 2.18 -0.86 -14.16
CA ALA A 57 1.69 -2.22 -14.04
C ALA A 57 0.29 -2.34 -14.66
N ARG A 58 -0.05 -3.53 -15.15
CA ARG A 58 -1.41 -3.90 -15.52
C ARG A 58 -1.98 -4.82 -14.45
N ARG A 59 -3.11 -4.46 -13.89
CA ARG A 59 -3.78 -5.25 -12.86
C ARG A 59 -4.20 -6.63 -13.42
N GLY A 60 -3.80 -7.67 -12.71
CA GLY A 60 -4.18 -9.07 -13.00
C GLY A 60 -5.51 -9.46 -12.38
N GLU A 61 -5.90 -8.79 -11.26
CA GLU A 61 -7.04 -9.16 -10.44
C GLU A 61 -8.03 -7.99 -10.22
N GLU A 62 -9.23 -8.31 -9.78
CA GLU A 62 -10.22 -7.31 -9.39
C GLU A 62 -9.86 -6.65 -8.04
N PRO A 63 -10.25 -5.41 -7.78
CA PRO A 63 -11.04 -4.53 -8.64
C PRO A 63 -10.23 -3.93 -9.80
N ALA A 64 -10.93 -3.53 -10.85
CA ALA A 64 -10.37 -2.84 -12.02
C ALA A 64 -9.34 -3.67 -12.83
N LYS A 65 -9.50 -4.99 -12.88
CA LYS A 65 -8.68 -5.90 -13.69
C LYS A 65 -8.46 -5.39 -15.12
N GLY A 66 -7.22 -5.47 -15.59
CA GLY A 66 -6.82 -5.05 -16.94
C GLY A 66 -6.49 -3.57 -17.09
N THR A 67 -6.78 -2.72 -16.12
CA THR A 67 -6.39 -1.29 -16.10
C THR A 67 -4.95 -1.11 -15.66
N LEU A 68 -4.41 0.09 -15.83
CA LEU A 68 -3.11 0.45 -15.27
C LEU A 68 -3.19 0.67 -13.75
N ASP A 69 -2.09 0.38 -13.10
CA ASP A 69 -1.85 0.67 -11.69
C ASP A 69 -0.35 0.89 -11.43
N PHE A 70 -0.02 1.26 -10.22
CA PHE A 70 1.33 1.24 -9.67
C PHE A 70 1.55 -0.09 -8.92
N ILE A 71 2.79 -0.38 -8.59
CA ILE A 71 3.18 -1.46 -7.69
C ILE A 71 2.75 -1.11 -6.28
N GLY A 72 2.15 -2.05 -5.54
CA GLY A 72 1.76 -1.82 -4.16
C GLY A 72 0.58 -2.67 -3.69
N GLY A 73 0.38 -2.69 -2.37
CA GLY A 73 -0.66 -3.47 -1.73
C GLY A 73 -0.89 -3.08 -0.28
N PHE A 74 -1.50 -3.98 0.49
CA PHE A 74 -1.77 -3.74 1.90
C PHE A 74 -0.54 -3.96 2.77
N VAL A 75 -0.48 -3.18 3.85
CA VAL A 75 0.52 -3.38 4.90
C VAL A 75 0.13 -4.60 5.74
N ASP A 76 1.03 -5.54 5.90
CA ASP A 76 0.83 -6.75 6.69
C ASP A 76 0.93 -6.46 8.20
N PRO A 77 0.28 -7.28 9.05
CA PRO A 77 0.44 -7.18 10.49
C PRO A 77 1.91 -7.33 10.92
N GLY A 78 2.46 -6.29 11.55
CA GLY A 78 3.84 -6.25 12.02
C GLY A 78 4.82 -5.57 11.07
N GLU A 79 4.36 -5.05 9.94
CA GLU A 79 5.16 -4.24 9.02
C GLU A 79 4.98 -2.74 9.25
N GLY A 80 6.02 -1.95 8.95
CA GLY A 80 5.92 -0.53 8.65
C GLY A 80 5.66 -0.28 7.16
N PHE A 81 5.40 0.98 6.78
CA PHE A 81 5.16 1.34 5.38
C PHE A 81 6.38 1.09 4.48
N GLU A 82 7.59 1.35 5.00
CA GLU A 82 8.84 1.17 4.27
C GLU A 82 9.12 -0.32 4.01
N GLU A 83 8.78 -1.19 4.95
CA GLU A 83 8.92 -2.64 4.80
C GLU A 83 7.89 -3.18 3.80
N ALA A 84 6.64 -2.74 3.94
CA ALA A 84 5.56 -3.14 3.06
C ALA A 84 5.85 -2.77 1.59
N VAL A 85 6.29 -1.53 1.31
CA VAL A 85 6.57 -1.11 -0.07
C VAL A 85 7.73 -1.87 -0.69
N VAL A 86 8.75 -2.23 0.08
CA VAL A 86 9.87 -3.07 -0.39
C VAL A 86 9.39 -4.49 -0.69
N ARG A 87 8.61 -5.10 0.19
CA ARG A 87 8.02 -6.42 -0.01
C ARG A 87 7.15 -6.46 -1.28
N GLU A 88 6.22 -5.49 -1.44
CA GLU A 88 5.34 -5.42 -2.61
C GLU A 88 6.14 -5.29 -3.92
N ILE A 89 7.22 -4.48 -3.93
CA ILE A 89 8.09 -4.38 -5.10
C ILE A 89 8.76 -5.72 -5.40
N GLU A 90 9.24 -6.45 -4.39
CA GLU A 90 9.83 -7.77 -4.59
C GLU A 90 8.80 -8.80 -5.07
N GLU A 91 7.62 -8.85 -4.48
CA GLU A 91 6.57 -9.80 -4.81
C GLU A 91 6.03 -9.58 -6.22
N GLU A 92 5.69 -8.34 -6.58
CA GLU A 92 5.05 -8.01 -7.85
C GLU A 92 6.02 -7.88 -9.03
N THR A 93 7.31 -7.57 -8.79
CA THR A 93 8.30 -7.34 -9.87
C THR A 93 9.47 -8.32 -9.87
N GLY A 94 9.63 -9.11 -8.81
CA GLY A 94 10.78 -9.99 -8.61
C GLY A 94 12.11 -9.26 -8.37
N TRP A 95 12.12 -7.92 -8.31
CA TRP A 95 13.33 -7.15 -8.13
C TRP A 95 13.70 -6.97 -6.66
N ARG A 96 14.97 -7.22 -6.35
CA ARG A 96 15.55 -7.16 -5.00
C ARG A 96 16.75 -6.23 -4.98
N GLY A 97 16.55 -5.00 -4.62
CA GLY A 97 17.63 -4.00 -4.59
C GLY A 97 17.34 -2.84 -3.64
N LEU A 98 16.21 -2.92 -2.90
CA LEU A 98 15.86 -1.94 -1.87
C LEU A 98 16.11 -2.55 -0.49
N THR A 99 16.61 -1.72 0.40
CA THR A 99 16.60 -1.99 1.84
C THR A 99 15.65 -0.99 2.48
N PRO A 100 14.71 -1.45 3.34
CA PRO A 100 14.00 -0.52 4.21
C PRO A 100 15.02 0.30 5.00
N GLY A 101 14.79 1.60 5.16
CA GLY A 101 15.65 2.44 5.97
C GLY A 101 15.80 1.90 7.41
N PRO A 102 16.74 2.42 8.21
CA PRO A 102 16.99 1.94 9.57
C PRO A 102 15.77 2.23 10.47
N TRP A 103 14.86 1.27 10.54
CA TRP A 103 13.78 1.28 11.51
C TRP A 103 14.14 0.36 12.67
N THR A 104 14.11 0.89 13.88
CA THR A 104 14.23 0.09 15.10
C THR A 104 12.81 -0.21 15.60
N PRO A 105 12.39 -1.48 15.62
CA PRO A 105 11.08 -1.83 16.13
C PRO A 105 10.93 -1.39 17.59
N PRO A 106 9.74 -0.87 17.98
CA PRO A 106 9.46 -0.65 19.40
C PRO A 106 9.56 -1.99 20.14
N ALA A 107 10.00 -1.95 21.41
CA ALA A 107 10.10 -3.17 22.21
C ALA A 107 8.76 -3.94 22.18
N PRO A 108 8.80 -5.28 22.06
CA PRO A 108 7.58 -6.09 22.03
C PRO A 108 6.74 -5.89 23.28
N LEU A 109 5.43 -5.85 23.12
CA LEU A 109 4.51 -5.85 24.24
C LEU A 109 4.75 -7.13 25.06
N ARG A 110 4.63 -7.02 26.36
CA ARG A 110 4.98 -8.07 27.33
C ARG A 110 4.36 -9.42 26.96
N GLY A 111 5.20 -10.38 26.53
CA GLY A 111 4.79 -11.75 26.19
C GLY A 111 4.79 -12.10 24.69
N GLU A 112 5.04 -11.16 23.80
CA GLU A 112 5.16 -11.42 22.37
C GLU A 112 6.64 -11.64 21.97
N LYS A 113 6.86 -12.63 21.09
CA LYS A 113 8.15 -12.82 20.44
C LYS A 113 8.09 -12.24 19.04
N TRP A 114 9.10 -11.45 18.66
CA TRP A 114 9.28 -11.03 17.27
C TRP A 114 9.42 -12.24 16.35
N ARG A 115 8.92 -12.14 15.11
CA ARG A 115 9.24 -13.14 14.08
C ARG A 115 10.76 -13.13 13.87
N GLU A 116 11.41 -14.26 14.15
CA GLU A 116 12.81 -14.47 13.80
C GLU A 116 12.91 -14.49 12.28
N GLY A 117 13.57 -13.51 11.67
CA GLY A 117 13.83 -13.49 10.22
C GLY A 117 14.02 -12.13 9.57
N SER A 118 13.70 -11.00 10.22
CA SER A 118 14.07 -9.69 9.66
C SER A 118 15.54 -9.38 9.97
N SER A 119 16.41 -9.65 9.03
CA SER A 119 17.83 -9.31 9.12
C SER A 119 18.02 -7.82 8.84
N TYR A 120 17.99 -7.01 9.89
CA TYR A 120 18.49 -5.62 9.82
C TYR A 120 20.00 -5.65 10.05
N SER A 121 20.79 -5.28 9.04
CA SER A 121 22.21 -5.01 9.23
C SER A 121 22.36 -3.64 9.93
N GLN A 122 23.02 -3.64 11.09
CA GLN A 122 23.33 -2.44 11.87
C GLN A 122 24.56 -1.66 11.34
N ASP A 123 25.09 -2.01 10.17
CA ASP A 123 26.34 -1.47 9.66
C ASP A 123 26.06 -0.53 8.47
N GLY A 124 25.85 0.74 8.76
CA GLY A 124 25.63 1.75 7.72
C GLY A 124 26.04 3.15 8.16
N ASP A 125 27.35 3.37 8.39
CA ASP A 125 27.96 4.70 8.39
C ASP A 125 28.18 5.13 6.93
N GLY A 126 27.12 5.55 6.27
CA GLY A 126 27.18 6.09 4.93
C GLY A 126 25.86 6.79 4.61
N GLU A 127 25.94 8.01 4.06
CA GLU A 127 24.81 8.67 3.40
C GLU A 127 24.35 7.85 2.16
N GLU A 128 23.85 6.64 2.35
CA GLU A 128 23.05 6.01 1.31
C GLU A 128 21.76 6.81 1.20
N ARG A 129 21.67 7.61 0.13
CA ARG A 129 20.40 8.15 -0.33
C ARG A 129 19.48 6.97 -0.50
N SER A 130 18.57 6.76 0.44
CA SER A 130 17.60 5.68 0.32
C SER A 130 16.85 5.93 -0.99
N ASN A 131 16.89 4.97 -1.91
CA ASN A 131 16.16 5.04 -3.18
C ASN A 131 14.65 5.00 -2.95
N LEU A 132 14.21 5.26 -1.73
CA LEU A 132 12.85 5.19 -1.23
C LEU A 132 12.52 6.49 -0.48
N LYS A 133 11.54 7.25 -0.99
CA LYS A 133 11.11 8.52 -0.39
C LYS A 133 9.59 8.55 -0.25
N VAL A 134 9.11 8.80 0.97
CA VAL A 134 7.67 9.07 1.21
C VAL A 134 7.28 10.37 0.51
N LEU A 135 6.18 10.38 -0.21
CA LEU A 135 5.63 11.53 -0.92
C LEU A 135 4.43 12.16 -0.20
N PHE A 136 3.37 11.39 -0.07
CA PHE A 136 2.08 11.81 0.49
C PHE A 136 1.20 10.59 0.73
N SER A 137 0.04 10.80 1.36
CA SER A 137 -1.01 9.79 1.45
C SER A 137 -2.32 10.29 0.84
N LEU A 138 -3.15 9.35 0.38
CA LEU A 138 -4.49 9.59 -0.16
C LEU A 138 -5.49 8.59 0.41
N PRO A 139 -6.73 9.00 0.68
CA PRO A 139 -7.80 8.05 0.95
C PRO A 139 -8.20 7.34 -0.34
N ASN A 140 -8.56 6.07 -0.22
CA ASN A 140 -9.13 5.31 -1.32
C ASN A 140 -10.37 4.55 -0.87
N THR A 141 -11.26 4.28 -1.82
CA THR A 141 -12.48 3.54 -1.57
C THR A 141 -12.86 2.76 -2.82
N TYR A 142 -13.09 1.48 -2.68
CA TYR A 142 -13.50 0.61 -3.78
C TYR A 142 -14.38 -0.55 -3.28
N LEU A 143 -15.15 -1.13 -4.20
CA LEU A 143 -15.97 -2.30 -3.91
C LEU A 143 -15.13 -3.57 -4.12
N TYR A 144 -15.06 -4.43 -3.10
CA TYR A 144 -14.42 -5.73 -3.19
C TYR A 144 -15.24 -6.76 -2.43
N SER A 145 -15.52 -7.89 -3.07
CA SER A 145 -16.31 -9.00 -2.48
C SER A 145 -17.64 -8.56 -1.84
N GLY A 146 -18.31 -7.56 -2.44
CA GLY A 146 -19.58 -7.01 -1.96
C GLY A 146 -19.47 -6.05 -0.77
N LEU A 147 -18.25 -5.75 -0.31
CA LEU A 147 -17.99 -4.80 0.77
C LEU A 147 -17.28 -3.54 0.22
N THR A 148 -17.60 -2.39 0.78
CA THR A 148 -16.85 -1.17 0.53
C THR A 148 -15.58 -1.18 1.37
N ILE A 149 -14.44 -1.29 0.71
CA ILE A 149 -13.13 -1.19 1.35
C ILE A 149 -12.71 0.27 1.39
N HIS A 150 -12.19 0.69 2.52
CA HIS A 150 -11.57 1.99 2.72
C HIS A 150 -10.10 1.77 3.05
N SER A 151 -9.20 2.46 2.36
CA SER A 151 -7.77 2.44 2.67
C SER A 151 -7.20 3.84 2.80
N CYS A 152 -6.01 3.92 3.40
CA CYS A 152 -5.16 5.09 3.41
C CYS A 152 -3.87 4.68 2.70
N ASP A 153 -3.74 5.09 1.44
CA ASP A 153 -2.66 4.69 0.57
C ASP A 153 -1.47 5.67 0.74
N CYS A 154 -0.34 5.16 1.25
CA CYS A 154 0.91 5.90 1.39
C CYS A 154 1.72 5.77 0.10
N PHE A 155 2.01 6.89 -0.55
CA PHE A 155 2.75 6.93 -1.81
C PHE A 155 4.24 7.14 -1.56
N PHE A 156 5.04 6.32 -2.22
CA PHE A 156 6.49 6.39 -2.24
C PHE A 156 7.00 6.73 -3.63
N HIS A 157 8.08 7.49 -3.71
CA HIS A 157 8.92 7.61 -4.90
C HIS A 157 10.10 6.67 -4.74
N VAL A 158 10.33 5.84 -5.74
CA VAL A 158 11.34 4.79 -5.73
C VAL A 158 12.18 4.89 -6.99
N LEU A 159 13.50 4.79 -6.85
CA LEU A 159 14.43 4.76 -7.98
C LEU A 159 14.94 3.33 -8.20
N ILE A 160 14.67 2.78 -9.38
CA ILE A 160 15.15 1.46 -9.81
C ILE A 160 15.90 1.62 -11.13
N PRO A 161 17.10 1.02 -11.30
CA PRO A 161 17.84 1.10 -12.56
C PRO A 161 17.04 0.60 -13.77
N SER A 162 17.21 1.26 -14.93
CA SER A 162 16.49 0.89 -16.16
C SER A 162 16.85 -0.50 -16.71
N ASP A 163 17.99 -1.04 -16.33
CA ASP A 163 18.47 -2.38 -16.69
C ASP A 163 18.02 -3.46 -15.67
N ALA A 164 17.26 -3.09 -14.65
CA ALA A 164 16.71 -4.02 -13.69
C ALA A 164 15.83 -5.07 -14.40
N LYS A 165 16.07 -6.32 -14.05
CA LYS A 165 15.28 -7.45 -14.59
C LYS A 165 13.97 -7.54 -13.82
N LEU A 166 12.94 -6.89 -14.35
CA LEU A 166 11.60 -6.92 -13.78
C LEU A 166 10.78 -8.03 -14.44
N LYS A 167 10.00 -8.72 -13.65
CA LYS A 167 9.07 -9.76 -14.08
C LYS A 167 7.78 -9.63 -13.31
N ALA A 168 6.69 -9.36 -14.00
CA ALA A 168 5.36 -9.32 -13.42
C ALA A 168 5.03 -10.64 -12.70
N ASN A 169 4.62 -10.55 -11.46
CA ASN A 169 4.22 -11.66 -10.60
C ASN A 169 2.99 -11.24 -9.78
N ASP A 170 2.44 -12.17 -9.01
CA ASP A 170 1.31 -12.01 -8.10
C ASP A 170 0.11 -11.33 -8.78
N ASP A 171 -0.38 -10.23 -8.25
CA ASP A 171 -1.55 -9.49 -8.75
C ASP A 171 -1.26 -8.67 -10.02
N VAL A 172 -0.02 -8.65 -10.51
CA VAL A 172 0.40 -7.91 -11.70
C VAL A 172 0.45 -8.82 -12.93
N ALA A 173 -0.41 -8.54 -13.92
CA ALA A 173 -0.44 -9.29 -15.18
C ALA A 173 0.73 -8.94 -16.12
N ALA A 174 1.21 -7.69 -16.07
CA ALA A 174 2.36 -7.19 -16.83
C ALA A 174 2.90 -5.92 -16.19
N CYS A 175 4.21 -5.67 -16.30
CA CYS A 175 4.82 -4.39 -15.95
C CYS A 175 5.86 -4.01 -16.99
N TRP A 176 6.02 -2.69 -17.23
CA TRP A 176 6.97 -2.17 -18.22
C TRP A 176 7.34 -0.72 -17.90
N TRP A 177 8.49 -0.28 -18.40
CA TRP A 177 8.88 1.11 -18.37
C TRP A 177 8.11 1.91 -19.42
N GLU A 178 7.55 3.06 -19.01
CA GLU A 178 6.79 3.94 -19.89
C GLU A 178 7.21 5.39 -19.66
N LYS A 179 7.26 6.17 -20.74
CA LYS A 179 7.52 7.61 -20.63
C LYS A 179 6.33 8.32 -20.03
N PRO A 180 6.53 9.27 -19.08
CA PRO A 180 5.44 9.98 -18.43
C PRO A 180 4.43 10.62 -19.39
N GLU A 181 4.88 11.11 -20.56
CA GLU A 181 4.03 11.73 -21.58
C GLU A 181 3.05 10.76 -22.26
N ASN A 182 3.32 9.46 -22.21
CA ASN A 182 2.47 8.41 -22.78
C ASN A 182 1.46 7.85 -21.76
N ILE A 183 1.66 8.15 -20.47
CA ILE A 183 0.82 7.62 -19.39
C ILE A 183 -0.42 8.51 -19.26
N LYS A 184 -1.58 7.94 -19.49
CA LYS A 184 -2.85 8.65 -19.33
C LYS A 184 -3.48 8.32 -17.98
N VAL A 185 -3.90 9.35 -17.26
CA VAL A 185 -4.52 9.22 -15.92
C VAL A 185 -5.78 8.35 -15.99
N GLU A 186 -6.55 8.47 -17.05
CA GLU A 186 -7.79 7.72 -17.29
C GLU A 186 -7.59 6.22 -17.45
N ASP A 187 -6.39 5.76 -17.82
CA ASP A 187 -6.08 4.34 -17.96
C ASP A 187 -5.91 3.62 -16.61
N PHE A 188 -5.73 4.37 -15.51
CA PHE A 188 -5.66 3.81 -14.16
C PHE A 188 -7.06 3.48 -13.63
N GLY A 189 -7.20 2.28 -13.07
CA GLY A 189 -8.49 1.79 -12.58
C GLY A 189 -8.90 2.37 -11.23
N LEU A 190 -7.95 2.53 -10.31
CA LEU A 190 -8.21 2.98 -8.95
C LEU A 190 -8.14 4.51 -8.81
N HIS A 191 -9.05 5.04 -8.00
CA HIS A 191 -9.15 6.50 -7.83
C HIS A 191 -7.88 7.12 -7.20
N SER A 192 -7.33 6.50 -6.16
CA SER A 192 -6.10 6.99 -5.51
C SER A 192 -4.91 6.97 -6.48
N ALA A 193 -4.78 5.96 -7.34
CA ALA A 193 -3.72 5.88 -8.34
C ALA A 193 -3.81 7.03 -9.35
N ARG A 194 -5.02 7.38 -9.81
CA ARG A 194 -5.24 8.54 -10.69
C ARG A 194 -4.80 9.85 -10.05
N ILE A 195 -5.28 10.12 -8.84
CA ILE A 195 -4.93 11.34 -8.09
C ILE A 195 -3.44 11.34 -7.73
N GLY A 196 -2.90 10.18 -7.36
CA GLY A 196 -1.48 9.99 -7.03
C GLY A 196 -0.57 10.34 -8.22
N LEU A 197 -0.88 9.86 -9.42
CA LEU A 197 -0.16 10.20 -10.64
C LEU A 197 -0.19 11.71 -10.91
N GLN A 198 -1.37 12.33 -10.88
CA GLN A 198 -1.52 13.77 -11.11
C GLN A 198 -0.67 14.57 -10.12
N ARG A 199 -0.76 14.24 -8.84
CA ARG A 199 -0.02 14.92 -7.77
C ARG A 199 1.48 14.74 -7.89
N PHE A 200 1.93 13.54 -8.25
CA PHE A 200 3.34 13.26 -8.50
C PHE A 200 3.89 14.10 -9.67
N LEU A 201 3.19 14.13 -10.81
CA LEU A 201 3.61 14.93 -11.95
C LEU A 201 3.65 16.44 -11.65
N GLU A 202 2.76 16.94 -10.79
CA GLU A 202 2.81 18.31 -10.29
C GLU A 202 4.04 18.57 -9.39
N LEU A 203 4.40 17.62 -8.54
CA LEU A 203 5.60 17.71 -7.70
C LEU A 203 6.86 17.74 -8.56
N LYS A 204 6.94 16.91 -9.60
CA LYS A 204 8.04 16.92 -10.57
C LYS A 204 8.17 18.27 -11.27
N LYS A 205 7.08 18.83 -11.78
CA LYS A 205 7.09 20.16 -12.42
C LYS A 205 7.60 21.27 -11.49
N LYS A 206 7.42 21.11 -10.18
CA LYS A 206 7.89 22.06 -9.15
C LYS A 206 9.30 21.74 -8.62
N GLY A 207 9.99 20.73 -9.17
CA GLY A 207 11.31 20.30 -8.71
C GLY A 207 11.35 19.82 -7.25
N LYS A 208 10.27 19.20 -6.78
CA LYS A 208 10.15 18.70 -5.40
C LYS A 208 10.36 17.18 -5.28
N VAL A 209 10.51 16.52 -6.40
CA VAL A 209 10.81 15.09 -6.54
C VAL A 209 11.91 14.93 -7.57
#